data_39de16b118d8f704df6cadd7721acc67
#
_entry.id   39de16b118d8f704df6cadd7721acc67
#
_cell.length_a   1.000
_cell.length_b   1.000
_cell.length_c   1.000
_cell.angle_alpha   90.00
_cell.angle_beta   90.00
_cell.angle_gamma   90.00
#
_symmetry.space_group_name_H-M   'P 1'
#
loop_
_entity.id
_entity.type
_entity.pdbx_description
1 polymer ?
#
loop_
_entity_poly.entity_id
_entity_poly.type
_entity_poly.pdbx_seq_one_letter_code
_entity_poly.pdbx_strand_id
1 'polypeptide(L)'
;GGNTEEPQEQIPTELLNPVGATTPTTSVTPTIPVPPASIPEITTPFISTVTLTSVGSGDEDGATVTYTATFTTAPVKDETVSFKVDGKDYSITVKAGELTGTTTLTYKDIDVVVDPTEIPVATDLDITNNSNYEDLQTVNNSTKFDVEDSIDITKVNVTAKNSDDGKNITLNVSLVNKDGLDTKVTNTPLEVVLNDGTTITIPVGETAGSITIPNPIKTGGEVTYTIDKDKTIGGNYELLDTSSTSTIVTKDIIPPVISIVGSEAEEVKAGTSTGT
;
A
#
# COMPACT_ATOMS: atom_id res chain seq x y z
N GLY A 1 47.97 40.42 53.09
CA GLY A 1 49.32 40.78 53.43
C GLY A 1 50.26 40.50 52.29
N GLY A 2 50.95 41.49 51.86
CA GLY A 2 52.28 41.72 51.45
C GLY A 2 52.57 41.50 49.99
N ASN A 3 52.56 42.41 49.14
CA ASN A 3 53.51 43.51 48.79
C ASN A 3 54.99 43.07 48.69
N THR A 4 55.57 43.30 47.51
CA THR A 4 56.84 44.01 47.21
C THR A 4 57.26 43.65 45.80
N GLU A 5 57.17 44.58 44.85
CA GLU A 5 58.15 45.63 44.46
C GLU A 5 59.38 45.07 43.69
N GLU A 6 59.44 45.69 42.49
CA GLU A 6 60.56 45.75 41.57
C GLU A 6 61.90 46.19 42.23
N PRO A 7 63.05 46.03 41.60
CA PRO A 7 63.74 47.22 41.16
C PRO A 7 64.36 47.14 39.75
N GLN A 8 64.32 48.33 39.12
CA GLN A 8 65.14 48.77 38.00
C GLN A 8 66.60 48.93 38.44
N GLU A 9 67.51 48.76 37.51
CA GLU A 9 68.80 49.45 37.48
C GLU A 9 69.31 49.40 36.03
N GLN A 10 69.31 50.48 35.35
CA GLN A 10 70.27 51.55 35.18
C GLN A 10 71.48 51.21 34.29
N ILE A 11 71.57 51.98 33.24
CA ILE A 11 72.61 52.13 32.21
C ILE A 11 73.89 52.79 32.81
N PRO A 12 75.07 52.54 32.26
CA PRO A 12 76.06 53.60 32.14
C PRO A 12 76.45 53.90 30.68
N THR A 13 76.36 55.13 30.40
CA THR A 13 76.97 55.88 29.30
C THR A 13 78.44 56.04 29.54
N GLU A 14 79.27 55.91 28.49
CA GLU A 14 80.40 56.78 28.16
C GLU A 14 81.11 56.27 26.90
N LEU A 15 81.09 57.02 25.90
CA LEU A 15 81.90 58.15 25.41
C LEU A 15 83.33 57.77 24.95
N LEU A 16 83.54 57.87 23.67
CA LEU A 16 84.57 58.70 23.03
C LEU A 16 84.94 58.18 21.62
N ASN A 17 84.70 59.08 20.68
CA ASN A 17 85.34 59.08 19.34
C ASN A 17 86.80 59.43 19.46
N PRO A 18 87.67 59.07 18.52
CA PRO A 18 87.77 59.90 17.32
C PRO A 18 88.24 59.21 16.02
N VAL A 19 87.82 59.85 14.95
CA VAL A 19 88.49 60.24 13.72
C VAL A 19 89.12 59.21 12.76
N GLY A 20 88.53 59.08 11.61
CA GLY A 20 89.27 59.09 10.34
C GLY A 20 89.62 57.74 9.72
N ALA A 21 88.82 57.25 8.89
CA ALA A 21 89.22 56.56 7.67
C ALA A 21 88.01 56.49 6.67
N THR A 22 88.27 57.10 5.54
CA THR A 22 87.36 56.97 4.37
C THR A 22 87.36 55.56 3.88
N THR A 23 86.24 54.88 4.00
CA THR A 23 85.98 53.64 3.30
C THR A 23 84.97 53.82 2.22
N PRO A 24 85.07 53.19 1.07
CA PRO A 24 84.17 53.37 -0.05
C PRO A 24 82.79 52.78 0.27
N THR A 25 81.80 53.58 0.10
CA THR A 25 80.35 53.18 0.16
C THR A 25 80.06 52.15 -0.93
N THR A 26 80.09 50.88 -0.55
CA THR A 26 79.40 49.85 -1.35
C THR A 26 77.95 49.99 -1.04
N SER A 27 77.20 50.50 -2.05
CA SER A 27 75.76 50.50 -2.05
C SER A 27 75.26 49.04 -2.05
N VAL A 28 74.88 48.53 -0.91
CA VAL A 28 74.12 47.25 -0.82
C VAL A 28 72.68 47.58 -1.07
N THR A 29 72.24 47.33 -2.29
CA THR A 29 70.81 47.33 -2.61
C THR A 29 70.12 46.28 -1.71
N PRO A 30 69.10 46.64 -0.92
CA PRO A 30 68.40 45.66 -0.13
C PRO A 30 67.69 44.65 -1.10
N THR A 31 68.16 43.41 -1.10
CA THR A 31 67.46 42.33 -1.77
C THR A 31 66.20 42.10 -0.98
N ILE A 32 65.07 42.47 -1.60
CA ILE A 32 63.75 42.05 -1.12
C ILE A 32 63.71 40.52 -1.08
N PRO A 33 63.41 39.89 0.03
CA PRO A 33 63.27 38.43 0.08
C PRO A 33 62.14 38.06 -0.92
N VAL A 34 62.47 37.31 -1.94
CA VAL A 34 61.46 36.72 -2.85
C VAL A 34 60.67 35.75 -1.93
N PRO A 35 59.35 35.94 -1.81
CA PRO A 35 58.56 34.99 -1.06
C PRO A 35 58.82 33.60 -1.63
N PRO A 36 58.90 32.56 -0.80
CA PRO A 36 59.06 31.19 -1.31
C PRO A 36 57.95 30.92 -2.29
N ALA A 37 58.31 30.44 -3.49
CA ALA A 37 57.35 30.05 -4.48
C ALA A 37 56.37 29.09 -3.80
N SER A 38 55.10 29.42 -3.77
CA SER A 38 54.08 28.54 -3.28
C SER A 38 54.16 27.25 -4.09
N ILE A 39 54.56 26.17 -3.42
CA ILE A 39 54.46 24.83 -3.99
C ILE A 39 52.97 24.66 -4.36
N PRO A 40 52.64 24.38 -5.62
CA PRO A 40 51.25 24.09 -5.93
C PRO A 40 50.83 22.90 -5.07
N GLU A 41 49.83 23.13 -4.23
CA GLU A 41 49.21 22.08 -3.47
C GLU A 41 48.63 21.12 -4.51
N ILE A 42 49.19 19.92 -4.59
CA ILE A 42 48.66 18.85 -5.42
C ILE A 42 47.41 18.39 -4.66
N THR A 43 46.29 19.05 -4.92
CA THR A 43 45.00 18.59 -4.47
C THR A 43 44.65 17.34 -5.26
N THR A 44 44.66 16.18 -4.64
CA THR A 44 44.07 14.99 -5.21
C THR A 44 42.63 15.30 -5.56
N PRO A 45 42.17 15.01 -6.81
CA PRO A 45 40.78 15.25 -7.17
C PRO A 45 39.84 14.59 -6.16
N PHE A 46 38.85 15.35 -5.66
CA PHE A 46 37.85 14.82 -4.74
C PHE A 46 36.77 14.10 -5.53
N ILE A 47 36.96 12.77 -5.69
CA ILE A 47 36.14 11.93 -6.54
C ILE A 47 35.21 11.09 -5.66
N SER A 48 33.96 10.90 -6.07
CA SER A 48 33.05 9.96 -5.44
C SER A 48 32.13 9.30 -6.46
N THR A 49 31.58 8.15 -6.08
CA THR A 49 30.43 7.54 -6.71
C THR A 49 29.30 7.49 -5.70
N VAL A 50 28.12 7.95 -6.08
CA VAL A 50 26.89 7.76 -5.31
C VAL A 50 26.08 6.64 -5.90
N THR A 51 25.71 5.66 -5.08
CA THR A 51 24.87 4.54 -5.45
C THR A 51 23.54 4.64 -4.73
N LEU A 52 22.45 4.61 -5.47
CA LEU A 52 21.10 4.49 -4.92
C LEU A 52 20.70 3.02 -4.88
N THR A 53 20.31 2.54 -3.70
CA THR A 53 19.74 1.21 -3.48
C THR A 53 18.37 1.32 -2.84
N SER A 54 17.56 0.26 -2.95
CA SER A 54 16.25 0.22 -2.31
C SER A 54 15.97 -1.14 -1.70
N VAL A 55 15.22 -1.15 -0.60
CA VAL A 55 14.72 -2.36 0.07
C VAL A 55 13.27 -2.14 0.43
N GLY A 56 12.40 -3.01 -0.09
CA GLY A 56 10.98 -3.02 0.22
C GLY A 56 10.63 -4.05 1.29
N SER A 57 9.55 -3.79 2.04
CA SER A 57 8.96 -4.72 3.00
C SER A 57 7.48 -4.40 3.24
N GLY A 58 6.73 -5.40 3.71
CA GLY A 58 5.29 -5.28 3.96
C GLY A 58 4.44 -5.67 2.76
N ASP A 59 3.15 -5.59 2.94
CA ASP A 59 2.10 -5.84 1.98
C ASP A 59 1.20 -4.60 1.83
N GLU A 60 0.05 -4.73 1.20
CA GLU A 60 -0.86 -3.59 0.99
C GLU A 60 -1.38 -2.95 2.28
N ASP A 61 -1.43 -3.68 3.40
CA ASP A 61 -1.80 -3.13 4.71
C ASP A 61 -0.79 -2.10 5.22
N GLY A 62 0.42 -2.14 4.72
CA GLY A 62 1.46 -1.18 5.03
C GLY A 62 2.82 -1.58 4.48
N ALA A 63 3.10 -1.22 3.24
CA ALA A 63 4.40 -1.41 2.62
C ALA A 63 5.31 -0.20 2.81
N THR A 64 6.59 -0.45 2.92
CA THR A 64 7.63 0.58 2.94
C THR A 64 8.75 0.20 1.98
N VAL A 65 9.26 1.18 1.25
CA VAL A 65 10.49 1.05 0.48
C VAL A 65 11.49 2.07 1.00
N THR A 66 12.59 1.59 1.54
CA THR A 66 13.68 2.43 2.02
C THR A 66 14.72 2.58 0.93
N TYR A 67 14.96 3.81 0.51
CA TYR A 67 16.00 4.18 -0.44
C TYR A 67 17.21 4.67 0.32
N THR A 68 18.39 4.18 -0.05
CA THR A 68 19.67 4.55 0.54
C THR A 68 20.60 5.10 -0.54
N ALA A 69 21.12 6.29 -0.33
CA ALA A 69 22.21 6.84 -1.13
C ALA A 69 23.52 6.59 -0.39
N THR A 70 24.49 6.00 -1.08
CA THR A 70 25.82 5.68 -0.52
C THR A 70 26.90 6.31 -1.37
N PHE A 71 27.70 7.19 -0.77
CA PHE A 71 28.87 7.79 -1.39
C PHE A 71 30.12 6.97 -1.09
N THR A 72 31.02 6.83 -2.05
CA THR A 72 32.32 6.20 -1.81
C THR A 72 33.28 7.12 -1.04
N THR A 73 33.07 8.44 -1.15
CA THR A 73 33.80 9.47 -0.40
C THR A 73 32.78 10.41 0.22
N ALA A 74 32.82 10.57 1.54
CA ALA A 74 31.87 11.40 2.26
C ALA A 74 31.92 12.87 1.82
N PRO A 75 30.77 13.54 1.65
CA PRO A 75 30.74 14.95 1.31
C PRO A 75 31.26 15.84 2.44
N VAL A 76 31.88 16.96 2.13
CA VAL A 76 32.34 17.94 3.12
C VAL A 76 31.26 18.91 3.57
N LYS A 77 30.18 18.99 2.80
CA LYS A 77 28.92 19.70 3.12
C LYS A 77 27.76 18.78 2.84
N ASP A 78 26.60 19.05 3.43
CA ASP A 78 25.38 18.32 3.15
C ASP A 78 25.14 18.22 1.63
N GLU A 79 24.82 17.01 1.16
CA GLU A 79 24.55 16.72 -0.24
C GLU A 79 23.14 16.19 -0.40
N THR A 80 22.42 16.65 -1.44
CA THR A 80 21.07 16.19 -1.73
C THR A 80 21.05 15.34 -2.99
N VAL A 81 20.61 14.10 -2.82
CA VAL A 81 20.38 13.12 -3.90
C VAL A 81 18.90 13.14 -4.22
N SER A 82 18.53 13.45 -5.44
CA SER A 82 17.15 13.49 -5.91
C SER A 82 16.86 12.37 -6.90
N PHE A 83 15.64 11.89 -6.92
CA PHE A 83 15.17 10.86 -7.84
C PHE A 83 13.63 10.87 -7.90
N LYS A 84 13.08 10.11 -8.83
CA LYS A 84 11.63 9.93 -8.96
C LYS A 84 11.27 8.45 -8.76
N VAL A 85 10.10 8.23 -8.16
CA VAL A 85 9.46 6.92 -8.13
C VAL A 85 8.02 7.10 -8.60
N ASP A 86 7.64 6.41 -9.65
CA ASP A 86 6.32 6.54 -10.27
C ASP A 86 5.96 8.02 -10.58
N GLY A 87 6.94 8.76 -11.09
CA GLY A 87 6.80 10.18 -11.44
C GLY A 87 6.76 11.17 -10.26
N LYS A 88 6.81 10.70 -9.02
CA LYS A 88 6.87 11.54 -7.81
C LYS A 88 8.30 11.80 -7.39
N ASP A 89 8.56 13.01 -6.94
CA ASP A 89 9.88 13.46 -6.49
C ASP A 89 10.20 12.98 -5.08
N TYR A 90 11.42 12.45 -4.92
CA TYR A 90 12.01 12.07 -3.63
C TYR A 90 13.42 12.64 -3.52
N SER A 91 13.87 12.84 -2.30
CA SER A 91 15.23 13.29 -2.03
C SER A 91 15.80 12.63 -0.77
N ILE A 92 17.12 12.47 -0.78
CA ILE A 92 17.92 12.00 0.36
C ILE A 92 18.95 13.06 0.65
N THR A 93 19.03 13.49 1.89
CA THR A 93 20.14 14.34 2.36
C THR A 93 21.20 13.47 3.01
N VAL A 94 22.40 13.46 2.44
CA VAL A 94 23.58 12.88 3.07
C VAL A 94 24.33 13.98 3.79
N LYS A 95 24.46 13.85 5.09
CA LYS A 95 25.11 14.86 5.94
C LYS A 95 26.61 14.93 5.70
N ALA A 96 27.17 16.11 5.89
CA ALA A 96 28.62 16.31 5.84
C ALA A 96 29.37 15.30 6.73
N GLY A 97 30.35 14.63 6.16
CA GLY A 97 31.13 13.59 6.84
C GLY A 97 30.48 12.20 6.90
N GLU A 98 29.21 12.06 6.50
CA GLU A 98 28.53 10.77 6.43
C GLU A 98 28.64 10.17 5.03
N LEU A 99 28.69 8.83 4.96
CA LEU A 99 28.72 8.12 3.68
C LEU A 99 27.33 7.84 3.14
N THR A 100 26.31 7.79 4.00
CA THR A 100 24.97 7.34 3.65
C THR A 100 23.89 8.29 4.14
N GLY A 101 22.78 8.29 3.42
CA GLY A 101 21.54 8.88 3.84
C GLY A 101 20.38 8.02 3.34
N THR A 102 19.20 8.18 3.92
CA THR A 102 18.02 7.39 3.57
C THR A 102 16.78 8.24 3.47
N THR A 103 15.81 7.75 2.69
CA THR A 103 14.43 8.21 2.69
C THR A 103 13.50 7.01 2.53
N THR A 104 12.26 7.13 2.96
CA THR A 104 11.30 6.03 2.91
C THR A 104 10.04 6.46 2.15
N LEU A 105 9.62 5.61 1.22
CA LEU A 105 8.32 5.66 0.59
C LEU A 105 7.39 4.71 1.36
N THR A 106 6.17 5.16 1.65
CA THR A 106 5.13 4.33 2.24
C THR A 106 4.01 4.12 1.24
N TYR A 107 3.46 2.92 1.22
CA TYR A 107 2.31 2.55 0.42
C TYR A 107 1.28 1.84 1.30
N LYS A 108 0.02 2.13 1.07
CA LYS A 108 -1.09 1.49 1.77
C LYS A 108 -2.33 1.54 0.90
N ASP A 109 -2.94 0.38 0.69
CA ASP A 109 -4.19 0.22 -0.04
C ASP A 109 -4.99 -0.92 0.60
N ILE A 110 -5.73 -0.58 1.65
CA ILE A 110 -6.52 -1.57 2.38
C ILE A 110 -7.86 -1.72 1.69
N ASP A 111 -8.04 -2.80 0.98
CA ASP A 111 -9.33 -3.16 0.41
C ASP A 111 -9.58 -4.68 0.48
N VAL A 112 -10.37 -5.24 -0.38
CA VAL A 112 -10.77 -6.65 -0.40
C VAL A 112 -10.67 -7.27 -1.79
N VAL A 113 -10.05 -6.55 -2.72
CA VAL A 113 -9.98 -6.87 -4.14
C VAL A 113 -8.56 -7.24 -4.53
N VAL A 114 -8.39 -8.27 -5.36
CA VAL A 114 -7.07 -8.68 -5.85
C VAL A 114 -6.55 -7.65 -6.84
N ASP A 115 -5.62 -6.83 -6.41
CA ASP A 115 -4.96 -5.82 -7.24
C ASP A 115 -3.53 -5.49 -6.80
N PRO A 116 -2.64 -6.49 -6.75
CA PRO A 116 -1.26 -6.29 -6.34
C PRO A 116 -0.61 -5.14 -7.09
N THR A 117 0.18 -4.37 -6.39
CA THR A 117 0.83 -3.16 -6.92
C THR A 117 2.33 -3.35 -7.00
N GLU A 118 2.93 -2.82 -8.06
CA GLU A 118 4.37 -2.72 -8.20
C GLU A 118 4.83 -1.29 -7.95
N ILE A 119 5.75 -1.10 -6.97
CA ILE A 119 6.48 0.14 -6.82
C ILE A 119 7.69 0.06 -7.77
N PRO A 120 7.74 0.90 -8.81
CA PRO A 120 8.76 0.77 -9.86
C PRO A 120 10.14 1.17 -9.38
N VAL A 121 11.13 0.84 -10.18
CA VAL A 121 12.52 1.30 -10.02
C VAL A 121 12.56 2.82 -10.00
N ALA A 122 13.43 3.38 -9.17
CA ALA A 122 13.69 4.82 -9.17
C ALA A 122 14.27 5.26 -10.53
N THR A 123 13.91 6.47 -10.94
CA THR A 123 14.38 7.11 -12.17
C THR A 123 14.93 8.50 -11.89
N ASP A 124 15.56 9.13 -12.87
CA ASP A 124 16.03 10.52 -12.81
C ASP A 124 16.93 10.81 -11.60
N LEU A 125 17.83 9.87 -11.29
CA LEU A 125 18.81 10.03 -10.22
C LEU A 125 19.75 11.19 -10.54
N ASP A 126 19.75 12.20 -9.70
CA ASP A 126 20.55 13.41 -9.84
C ASP A 126 21.06 13.92 -8.49
N ILE A 127 22.14 14.68 -8.54
CA ILE A 127 22.71 15.36 -7.39
C ILE A 127 22.50 16.86 -7.58
N THR A 128 21.72 17.43 -6.68
CA THR A 128 21.37 18.85 -6.71
C THR A 128 22.52 19.68 -6.19
N ASN A 129 23.47 20.09 -6.73
CA ASN A 129 24.59 20.86 -6.19
C ASN A 129 25.77 20.01 -5.75
N ASN A 130 26.44 19.43 -6.74
CA ASN A 130 27.61 18.57 -6.53
C ASN A 130 28.93 19.31 -6.28
N SER A 131 28.88 20.51 -5.67
CA SER A 131 30.07 21.35 -5.41
C SER A 131 31.09 20.72 -4.46
N ASN A 132 30.74 19.60 -3.84
CA ASN A 132 31.63 18.83 -2.97
C ASN A 132 32.70 18.03 -3.75
N TYR A 133 32.51 17.77 -5.04
CA TYR A 133 33.31 16.84 -5.79
C TYR A 133 33.79 17.44 -7.12
N GLU A 134 35.01 17.07 -7.53
CA GLU A 134 35.54 17.39 -8.84
C GLU A 134 34.99 16.44 -9.91
N ASP A 135 34.75 15.18 -9.52
CA ASP A 135 34.09 14.18 -10.34
C ASP A 135 33.15 13.34 -9.47
N LEU A 136 31.89 13.27 -9.89
CA LEU A 136 30.85 12.52 -9.21
C LEU A 136 30.09 11.63 -10.21
N GLN A 137 30.15 10.34 -9.99
CA GLN A 137 29.44 9.33 -10.74
C GLN A 137 28.15 8.96 -10.00
N THR A 138 27.08 8.70 -10.74
CA THR A 138 25.81 8.20 -10.19
C THR A 138 25.54 6.78 -10.66
N VAL A 139 25.14 5.90 -9.76
CA VAL A 139 24.75 4.51 -10.04
C VAL A 139 23.38 4.25 -9.43
N ASN A 140 22.41 3.85 -10.25
CA ASN A 140 21.10 3.48 -9.79
C ASN A 140 20.98 1.96 -9.71
N ASN A 141 21.04 1.42 -8.50
CA ASN A 141 20.84 0.02 -8.17
C ASN A 141 19.53 -0.19 -7.39
N SER A 142 18.60 0.75 -7.49
CA SER A 142 17.26 0.54 -6.94
C SER A 142 16.55 -0.58 -7.69
N THR A 143 15.69 -1.30 -7.01
CA THR A 143 14.90 -2.39 -7.57
C THR A 143 13.42 -2.08 -7.43
N LYS A 144 12.60 -2.67 -8.29
CA LYS A 144 11.17 -2.67 -8.09
C LYS A 144 10.82 -3.43 -6.81
N PHE A 145 9.70 -3.10 -6.21
CA PHE A 145 9.12 -3.82 -5.08
C PHE A 145 7.67 -4.18 -5.38
N ASP A 146 7.37 -5.47 -5.37
CA ASP A 146 6.02 -5.98 -5.56
C ASP A 146 5.31 -5.95 -4.19
N VAL A 147 4.25 -5.14 -4.10
CA VAL A 147 3.35 -5.08 -2.95
C VAL A 147 2.26 -6.11 -3.19
N GLU A 148 2.24 -7.15 -2.39
CA GLU A 148 1.25 -8.20 -2.49
C GLU A 148 0.00 -7.82 -1.69
N ASP A 149 -1.16 -8.33 -2.15
CA ASP A 149 -2.39 -8.18 -1.40
C ASP A 149 -2.31 -8.98 -0.09
N SER A 150 -2.84 -8.43 0.97
CA SER A 150 -3.22 -9.20 2.15
C SER A 150 -4.53 -9.95 1.85
N ILE A 151 -4.88 -10.94 2.67
CA ILE A 151 -6.14 -11.68 2.45
C ILE A 151 -7.21 -11.11 3.37
N ASP A 152 -8.08 -10.29 2.82
CA ASP A 152 -9.27 -9.76 3.47
C ASP A 152 -10.53 -10.51 3.03
N ILE A 153 -11.39 -10.83 4.00
CA ILE A 153 -12.56 -11.67 3.78
C ILE A 153 -13.80 -10.81 3.59
N THR A 154 -14.54 -11.07 2.51
CA THR A 154 -15.89 -10.55 2.30
C THR A 154 -16.89 -11.69 2.41
N LYS A 155 -17.90 -11.55 3.27
CA LYS A 155 -18.94 -12.56 3.47
C LYS A 155 -20.11 -12.35 2.52
N VAL A 156 -20.54 -13.42 1.89
CA VAL A 156 -21.80 -13.47 1.10
C VAL A 156 -22.87 -14.10 1.98
N ASN A 157 -23.92 -13.37 2.29
CA ASN A 157 -25.10 -13.88 2.98
C ASN A 157 -26.17 -14.25 1.97
N VAL A 158 -26.83 -15.39 2.17
CA VAL A 158 -27.99 -15.80 1.41
C VAL A 158 -29.21 -15.86 2.34
N THR A 159 -30.34 -15.34 1.89
CA THR A 159 -31.63 -15.45 2.56
C THR A 159 -32.71 -15.85 1.59
N ALA A 160 -33.71 -16.60 2.06
CA ALA A 160 -34.86 -17.02 1.28
C ALA A 160 -36.15 -16.64 2.01
N LYS A 161 -37.17 -16.22 1.25
CA LYS A 161 -38.47 -15.82 1.79
C LYS A 161 -39.58 -16.28 0.85
N ASN A 162 -40.60 -16.98 1.40
CA ASN A 162 -41.82 -17.29 0.66
C ASN A 162 -42.59 -16.02 0.33
N SER A 163 -43.24 -16.00 -0.89
CA SER A 163 -44.33 -15.09 -1.16
C SER A 163 -45.55 -15.40 -0.27
N ASP A 164 -46.45 -14.43 -0.09
CA ASP A 164 -47.65 -14.60 0.75
C ASP A 164 -48.52 -15.75 0.32
N ASP A 165 -48.68 -15.95 -0.99
CA ASP A 165 -49.43 -17.04 -1.58
C ASP A 165 -48.67 -18.38 -1.66
N GLY A 166 -47.38 -18.37 -1.27
CA GLY A 166 -46.52 -19.57 -1.33
C GLY A 166 -46.10 -20.03 -2.70
N LYS A 167 -46.47 -19.34 -3.77
CA LYS A 167 -46.18 -19.75 -5.15
C LYS A 167 -44.74 -19.48 -5.55
N ASN A 168 -44.09 -18.54 -4.90
CA ASN A 168 -42.73 -18.11 -5.22
C ASN A 168 -41.86 -18.00 -3.97
N ILE A 169 -40.56 -18.05 -4.19
CA ILE A 169 -39.52 -17.77 -3.21
C ILE A 169 -38.65 -16.62 -3.68
N THR A 170 -38.48 -15.60 -2.89
CA THR A 170 -37.47 -14.57 -3.13
C THR A 170 -36.19 -14.94 -2.47
N LEU A 171 -35.13 -15.08 -3.26
CA LEU A 171 -33.75 -15.31 -2.82
C LEU A 171 -33.02 -13.98 -2.85
N ASN A 172 -32.34 -13.66 -1.79
CA ASN A 172 -31.51 -12.46 -1.68
C ASN A 172 -30.10 -12.83 -1.26
N VAL A 173 -29.11 -12.24 -1.92
CA VAL A 173 -27.69 -12.31 -1.53
C VAL A 173 -27.20 -10.91 -1.22
N SER A 174 -26.39 -10.80 -0.17
CA SER A 174 -25.80 -9.53 0.25
C SER A 174 -24.35 -9.71 0.66
N LEU A 175 -23.57 -8.64 0.54
CA LEU A 175 -22.17 -8.61 0.94
C LEU A 175 -22.01 -7.90 2.27
N VAL A 176 -21.21 -8.49 3.13
CA VAL A 176 -20.90 -7.97 4.48
C VAL A 176 -19.39 -7.99 4.65
N ASN A 177 -18.83 -6.88 5.14
CA ASN A 177 -17.41 -6.78 5.46
C ASN A 177 -17.08 -7.47 6.80
N LYS A 178 -15.80 -7.47 7.18
CA LYS A 178 -15.31 -8.05 8.44
C LYS A 178 -15.95 -7.45 9.69
N ASP A 179 -16.46 -6.22 9.61
CA ASP A 179 -17.12 -5.50 10.73
C ASP A 179 -18.63 -5.76 10.78
N GLY A 180 -19.16 -6.61 9.91
CA GLY A 180 -20.57 -6.95 9.82
C GLY A 180 -21.44 -5.90 9.14
N LEU A 181 -20.84 -4.95 8.43
CA LEU A 181 -21.52 -3.89 7.71
C LEU A 181 -21.69 -4.24 6.24
N ASP A 182 -22.82 -3.83 5.64
CA ASP A 182 -23.04 -3.97 4.21
C ASP A 182 -21.93 -3.28 3.42
N THR A 183 -21.43 -3.97 2.39
CA THR A 183 -20.36 -3.46 1.53
C THR A 183 -20.77 -3.56 0.06
N LYS A 184 -20.30 -2.61 -0.75
CA LYS A 184 -20.62 -2.54 -2.18
C LYS A 184 -19.63 -3.33 -3.00
N VAL A 185 -20.11 -3.89 -4.11
CA VAL A 185 -19.25 -4.39 -5.19
C VAL A 185 -18.55 -3.19 -5.84
N THR A 186 -17.22 -3.22 -5.92
CA THR A 186 -16.41 -2.10 -6.44
C THR A 186 -15.75 -2.37 -7.78
N ASN A 187 -15.42 -3.62 -8.10
CA ASN A 187 -14.66 -3.99 -9.29
C ASN A 187 -15.58 -4.41 -10.45
N THR A 188 -16.00 -5.67 -10.47
CA THR A 188 -16.92 -6.23 -11.48
C THR A 188 -18.15 -6.79 -10.81
N PRO A 189 -19.31 -6.94 -11.51
CA PRO A 189 -20.49 -7.57 -10.91
C PRO A 189 -20.15 -8.93 -10.31
N LEU A 190 -20.68 -9.23 -9.13
CA LEU A 190 -20.56 -10.54 -8.49
C LEU A 190 -21.76 -11.40 -8.87
N GLU A 191 -21.49 -12.55 -9.48
CA GLU A 191 -22.51 -13.55 -9.82
C GLU A 191 -22.44 -14.68 -8.79
N VAL A 192 -23.42 -14.70 -7.89
CA VAL A 192 -23.55 -15.72 -6.84
C VAL A 192 -24.41 -16.85 -7.37
N VAL A 193 -23.84 -18.05 -7.42
CA VAL A 193 -24.54 -19.25 -7.87
C VAL A 193 -24.92 -20.10 -6.66
N LEU A 194 -26.18 -20.51 -6.57
CA LEU A 194 -26.70 -21.35 -5.52
C LEU A 194 -26.65 -22.82 -5.89
N ASN A 195 -26.87 -23.69 -4.92
CA ASN A 195 -26.83 -25.16 -5.07
C ASN A 195 -27.85 -25.71 -6.07
N ASP A 196 -28.93 -24.99 -6.34
CA ASP A 196 -29.94 -25.35 -7.36
C ASP A 196 -29.63 -24.80 -8.77
N GLY A 197 -28.49 -24.12 -8.93
CA GLY A 197 -28.06 -23.47 -10.17
C GLY A 197 -28.61 -22.05 -10.38
N THR A 198 -29.41 -21.54 -9.45
CA THR A 198 -29.88 -20.15 -9.53
C THR A 198 -28.70 -19.19 -9.41
N THR A 199 -28.63 -18.23 -10.32
CA THR A 199 -27.61 -17.17 -10.30
C THR A 199 -28.23 -15.85 -9.91
N ILE A 200 -27.63 -15.18 -8.92
CA ILE A 200 -28.05 -13.87 -8.45
C ILE A 200 -26.87 -12.90 -8.63
N THR A 201 -27.11 -11.83 -9.38
CA THR A 201 -26.08 -10.82 -9.66
C THR A 201 -26.18 -9.69 -8.66
N ILE A 202 -25.03 -9.31 -8.08
CA ILE A 202 -24.86 -8.05 -7.35
C ILE A 202 -24.11 -7.09 -8.26
N PRO A 203 -24.76 -6.03 -8.77
CA PRO A 203 -24.12 -5.07 -9.66
C PRO A 203 -23.05 -4.23 -8.94
N VAL A 204 -22.13 -3.69 -9.71
CA VAL A 204 -21.17 -2.69 -9.19
C VAL A 204 -21.94 -1.51 -8.57
N GLY A 205 -21.53 -1.11 -7.39
CA GLY A 205 -22.17 -0.04 -6.61
C GLY A 205 -23.29 -0.49 -5.69
N GLU A 206 -23.74 -1.76 -5.80
CA GLU A 206 -24.79 -2.33 -4.96
C GLU A 206 -24.20 -3.24 -3.87
N THR A 207 -24.92 -3.40 -2.76
CA THR A 207 -24.57 -4.28 -1.64
C THR A 207 -25.29 -5.62 -1.69
N ALA A 208 -26.30 -5.76 -2.53
CA ALA A 208 -27.17 -6.92 -2.60
C ALA A 208 -27.74 -7.12 -3.99
N GLY A 209 -28.17 -8.35 -4.24
CA GLY A 209 -28.98 -8.73 -5.40
C GLY A 209 -30.09 -9.69 -4.97
N SER A 210 -31.15 -9.79 -5.77
CA SER A 210 -32.26 -10.69 -5.49
C SER A 210 -32.86 -11.25 -6.76
N ILE A 211 -33.50 -12.42 -6.61
CA ILE A 211 -34.27 -13.06 -7.65
C ILE A 211 -35.51 -13.73 -7.04
N THR A 212 -36.59 -13.79 -7.80
CA THR A 212 -37.79 -14.53 -7.41
C THR A 212 -37.93 -15.76 -8.31
N ILE A 213 -38.02 -16.91 -7.71
CA ILE A 213 -38.15 -18.20 -8.36
C ILE A 213 -39.48 -18.86 -7.97
N PRO A 214 -40.03 -19.76 -8.81
CA PRO A 214 -41.19 -20.57 -8.42
C PRO A 214 -40.87 -21.46 -7.22
N ASN A 215 -41.89 -21.72 -6.39
CA ASN A 215 -41.79 -22.67 -5.29
C ASN A 215 -41.37 -24.06 -5.82
N PRO A 216 -40.23 -24.63 -5.46
CA PRO A 216 -39.74 -25.90 -5.98
C PRO A 216 -40.45 -27.11 -5.38
N ILE A 217 -41.13 -26.95 -4.23
CA ILE A 217 -41.86 -28.03 -3.54
C ILE A 217 -43.31 -27.63 -3.33
N LYS A 218 -44.15 -27.91 -4.36
CA LYS A 218 -45.56 -27.49 -4.40
C LYS A 218 -46.43 -28.13 -3.29
N THR A 219 -46.03 -29.28 -2.76
CA THR A 219 -46.69 -29.98 -1.66
C THR A 219 -46.28 -29.47 -0.28
N GLY A 220 -45.44 -28.45 -0.23
CA GLY A 220 -44.79 -27.99 1.00
C GLY A 220 -43.62 -28.91 1.39
N GLY A 221 -42.65 -28.34 2.10
CA GLY A 221 -41.50 -29.03 2.56
C GLY A 221 -40.31 -28.11 2.79
N GLU A 222 -39.25 -28.65 3.35
CA GLU A 222 -38.02 -27.91 3.64
C GLU A 222 -37.11 -27.83 2.41
N VAL A 223 -36.58 -26.65 2.14
CA VAL A 223 -35.55 -26.42 1.14
C VAL A 223 -34.43 -25.59 1.72
N THR A 224 -33.19 -25.97 1.43
CA THR A 224 -31.99 -25.27 1.88
C THR A 224 -31.23 -24.74 0.68
N TYR A 225 -30.92 -23.46 0.74
CA TYR A 225 -30.09 -22.77 -0.25
C TYR A 225 -28.69 -22.57 0.31
N THR A 226 -27.70 -23.02 -0.44
CA THR A 226 -26.26 -22.87 -0.16
C THR A 226 -25.59 -22.21 -1.36
N ILE A 227 -24.44 -21.60 -1.13
CA ILE A 227 -23.68 -20.94 -2.19
C ILE A 227 -22.68 -21.93 -2.80
N ASP A 228 -22.70 -22.10 -4.11
CA ASP A 228 -21.70 -22.86 -4.86
C ASP A 228 -20.48 -21.96 -5.08
N LYS A 229 -19.46 -22.12 -4.25
CA LYS A 229 -18.24 -21.31 -4.31
C LYS A 229 -17.47 -21.45 -5.62
N ASP A 230 -17.53 -22.63 -6.25
CA ASP A 230 -16.76 -22.93 -7.46
C ASP A 230 -17.37 -22.30 -8.71
N LYS A 231 -18.68 -22.01 -8.68
CA LYS A 231 -19.42 -21.36 -9.76
C LYS A 231 -19.68 -19.88 -9.54
N THR A 232 -19.51 -19.40 -8.31
CA THR A 232 -19.62 -17.97 -7.98
C THR A 232 -18.40 -17.24 -8.53
N ILE A 233 -18.65 -16.25 -9.39
CA ILE A 233 -17.60 -15.52 -10.13
C ILE A 233 -17.84 -14.01 -10.10
N GLY A 234 -16.77 -13.25 -10.37
CA GLY A 234 -16.83 -11.80 -10.44
C GLY A 234 -16.40 -11.14 -9.14
N GLY A 235 -16.50 -9.80 -9.12
CA GLY A 235 -16.10 -8.97 -7.97
C GLY A 235 -14.60 -8.89 -7.71
N ASN A 236 -13.83 -9.85 -8.20
CA ASN A 236 -12.38 -9.98 -8.03
C ASN A 236 -11.93 -9.92 -6.56
N TYR A 237 -12.69 -10.56 -5.67
CA TYR A 237 -12.41 -10.58 -4.23
C TYR A 237 -11.20 -11.46 -3.91
N GLU A 238 -10.42 -11.07 -2.92
CA GLU A 238 -9.30 -11.86 -2.40
C GLU A 238 -9.80 -13.17 -1.78
N LEU A 239 -10.83 -13.08 -0.95
CA LEU A 239 -11.51 -14.24 -0.39
C LEU A 239 -12.97 -13.94 -0.11
N LEU A 240 -13.86 -14.78 -0.67
CA LEU A 240 -15.27 -14.80 -0.32
C LEU A 240 -15.55 -15.89 0.71
N ASP A 241 -16.19 -15.50 1.83
CA ASP A 241 -16.81 -16.47 2.73
C ASP A 241 -18.20 -16.80 2.19
N THR A 242 -18.35 -17.99 1.64
CA THR A 242 -19.59 -18.53 1.04
C THR A 242 -20.27 -19.57 1.93
N SER A 243 -19.98 -19.56 3.21
CA SER A 243 -20.52 -20.55 4.18
C SER A 243 -21.97 -20.30 4.59
N SER A 244 -22.53 -19.15 4.25
CA SER A 244 -23.93 -18.81 4.58
C SER A 244 -24.92 -19.77 3.92
N THR A 245 -25.92 -20.15 4.67
CA THR A 245 -27.03 -21.01 4.21
C THR A 245 -28.37 -20.42 4.63
N SER A 246 -29.43 -20.73 3.90
CA SER A 246 -30.79 -20.34 4.25
C SER A 246 -31.72 -21.52 4.04
N THR A 247 -32.41 -21.94 5.12
CA THR A 247 -33.40 -23.01 5.07
C THR A 247 -34.77 -22.40 5.31
N ILE A 248 -35.72 -22.73 4.45
CA ILE A 248 -37.13 -22.33 4.60
C ILE A 248 -38.05 -23.52 4.43
N VAL A 249 -39.22 -23.42 5.04
CA VAL A 249 -40.34 -24.36 4.78
C VAL A 249 -41.25 -23.72 3.75
N THR A 250 -41.38 -24.41 2.61
CA THR A 250 -42.31 -23.98 1.53
C THR A 250 -43.75 -24.24 1.88
N LYS A 251 -44.68 -23.43 1.36
CA LYS A 251 -46.09 -23.63 1.57
C LYS A 251 -46.65 -24.68 0.61
N ASP A 252 -47.59 -25.51 1.08
CA ASP A 252 -48.41 -26.33 0.22
C ASP A 252 -49.35 -25.45 -0.61
N ILE A 253 -49.23 -25.54 -1.90
CA ILE A 253 -50.04 -24.77 -2.89
C ILE A 253 -50.85 -25.68 -3.79
N ILE A 254 -50.89 -26.98 -3.48
CA ILE A 254 -51.74 -27.93 -4.24
C ILE A 254 -53.18 -27.78 -3.74
N PRO A 255 -54.12 -27.47 -4.63
CA PRO A 255 -55.52 -27.45 -4.23
C PRO A 255 -55.96 -28.81 -3.70
N PRO A 256 -56.79 -28.87 -2.63
CA PRO A 256 -57.36 -30.14 -2.16
C PRO A 256 -58.21 -30.78 -3.26
N VAL A 257 -57.98 -32.07 -3.51
CA VAL A 257 -58.84 -32.86 -4.39
C VAL A 257 -60.08 -33.26 -3.60
N ILE A 258 -61.21 -32.70 -3.93
CA ILE A 258 -62.51 -33.10 -3.38
C ILE A 258 -63.03 -34.23 -4.26
N SER A 259 -63.02 -35.47 -3.81
CA SER A 259 -63.74 -36.55 -4.46
C SER A 259 -65.13 -36.62 -3.84
N ILE A 260 -66.13 -36.35 -4.64
CA ILE A 260 -67.54 -36.58 -4.24
C ILE A 260 -67.82 -38.06 -4.51
N VAL A 261 -67.86 -38.84 -3.47
CA VAL A 261 -68.38 -40.23 -3.60
C VAL A 261 -69.89 -40.09 -3.63
N GLY A 262 -70.47 -40.26 -4.81
CA GLY A 262 -71.91 -40.36 -4.93
C GLY A 262 -72.44 -41.64 -4.26
N SER A 263 -73.21 -41.51 -3.20
CA SER A 263 -74.06 -42.65 -2.75
C SER A 263 -75.15 -42.87 -3.76
N GLU A 264 -75.09 -44.02 -4.37
CA GLU A 264 -76.26 -44.45 -5.14
C GLU A 264 -77.47 -44.57 -4.20
N ALA A 265 -78.52 -43.75 -4.42
CA ALA A 265 -79.77 -43.94 -3.72
C ALA A 265 -80.35 -45.24 -4.18
N GLU A 266 -80.51 -46.24 -3.31
CA GLU A 266 -81.32 -47.42 -3.62
C GLU A 266 -82.73 -46.95 -3.93
N GLU A 267 -83.17 -47.28 -5.15
CA GLU A 267 -84.55 -47.10 -5.55
C GLU A 267 -85.42 -48.02 -4.71
N VAL A 268 -86.21 -47.47 -3.79
CA VAL A 268 -87.24 -48.25 -3.06
C VAL A 268 -88.30 -48.64 -3.99
N LYS A 269 -88.31 -49.91 -4.38
CA LYS A 269 -89.35 -50.51 -5.21
C LYS A 269 -90.70 -50.39 -4.51
N ALA A 270 -91.59 -49.59 -5.03
CA ALA A 270 -92.98 -49.51 -4.50
C ALA A 270 -93.59 -50.87 -4.63
N GLY A 271 -94.01 -51.46 -3.49
CA GLY A 271 -94.77 -52.70 -3.45
C GLY A 271 -96.14 -52.53 -4.06
N THR A 272 -96.45 -53.36 -4.96
CA THR A 272 -97.82 -53.54 -5.52
C THR A 272 -98.75 -54.12 -4.45
N SER A 273 -99.67 -53.27 -4.01
CA SER A 273 -100.81 -53.77 -3.19
C SER A 273 -101.83 -54.47 -4.13
N THR A 274 -102.01 -55.79 -3.99
CA THR A 274 -103.15 -56.52 -4.56
C THR A 274 -104.26 -56.57 -3.55
N GLY A 275 -105.30 -55.76 -3.77
CA GLY A 275 -106.50 -55.86 -3.02
C GLY A 275 -107.40 -57.05 -3.54
N THR A 276 -108.06 -57.65 -2.60
CA THR A 276 -109.32 -58.43 -2.81
C THR A 276 -110.36 -57.85 -1.97
#